data_fec6e091f7a2e9201d0278f8cbc98526
#
_entry.id   fec6e091f7a2e9201d0278f8cbc98526
#
_cell.length_a   1.000
_cell.length_b   1.000
_cell.length_c   1.000
_cell.angle_alpha   90.00
_cell.angle_beta   90.00
_cell.angle_gamma   90.00
#
_symmetry.space_group_name_H-M   'P 1'
#
loop_
_entity.id
_entity.type
_entity.pdbx_description
1 polymer ?
#
loop_
_entity_poly.entity_id
_entity_poly.type
_entity_poly.pdbx_seq_one_letter_code
_entity_poly.pdbx_strand_id
1 'polypeptide(L)'
;MKKLTDKQKSRFWEQRRNVNFQQSRRLEGIEIPLVTLTADEALVRGLPHLCAIHRQLYQDIFDWAGQLREVDIYQGDTRFCHFAYIEKEGNALMQDLEEEGYLVGLAHEKFVERLAHYYCEINVLHPFRFGSGLAQRIFFEQLALHAGYALSWQGIAVETWKQANQSGAMGDLSALRAIFQKAISEARETE
;
A
#
# COMPACT_ATOMS: atom_id res chain seq x y z
N MET A 1 3.85 -6.01 -25.70
CA MET A 1 3.25 -4.81 -25.04
C MET A 1 4.33 -3.79 -24.76
N LYS A 2 4.10 -2.52 -25.11
CA LYS A 2 5.04 -1.43 -24.83
C LYS A 2 4.96 -1.08 -23.34
N LYS A 3 6.05 -1.24 -22.60
CA LYS A 3 6.15 -0.79 -21.21
C LYS A 3 6.04 0.74 -21.14
N LEU A 4 5.32 1.26 -20.16
CA LEU A 4 5.27 2.69 -19.91
C LEU A 4 6.65 3.23 -19.53
N THR A 5 7.01 4.39 -20.09
CA THR A 5 8.18 5.14 -19.66
C THR A 5 7.98 5.77 -18.29
N ASP A 6 9.04 6.16 -17.60
CA ASP A 6 8.90 6.80 -16.27
C ASP A 6 8.07 8.10 -16.33
N LYS A 7 8.18 8.87 -17.40
CA LYS A 7 7.35 10.05 -17.64
C LYS A 7 5.87 9.70 -17.80
N GLN A 8 5.55 8.61 -18.48
CA GLN A 8 4.18 8.12 -18.63
C GLN A 8 3.62 7.60 -17.31
N LYS A 9 4.43 6.89 -16.50
CA LYS A 9 4.05 6.44 -15.16
C LYS A 9 3.76 7.62 -14.23
N SER A 10 4.59 8.66 -14.25
CA SER A 10 4.36 9.88 -13.45
C SER A 10 3.05 10.57 -13.83
N ARG A 11 2.78 10.71 -15.13
CA ARG A 11 1.52 11.29 -15.64
C ARG A 11 0.31 10.45 -15.23
N PHE A 12 0.41 9.13 -15.35
CA PHE A 12 -0.63 8.20 -14.94
C PHE A 12 -0.93 8.32 -13.43
N TRP A 13 0.12 8.40 -12.60
CA TRP A 13 0.00 8.63 -11.16
C TRP A 13 -0.72 9.93 -10.84
N GLU A 14 -0.30 11.05 -11.43
CA GLU A 14 -0.93 12.36 -11.24
C GLU A 14 -2.42 12.37 -11.57
N GLN A 15 -2.81 11.68 -12.63
CA GLN A 15 -4.21 11.61 -13.03
C GLN A 15 -5.09 10.77 -12.11
N ARG A 16 -4.54 9.76 -11.47
CA ARG A 16 -5.29 8.75 -10.71
C ARG A 16 -5.16 8.86 -9.20
N ARG A 17 -4.12 9.49 -8.68
CA ARG A 17 -3.82 9.53 -7.24
C ARG A 17 -4.99 10.04 -6.39
N ASN A 18 -5.68 11.08 -6.81
CA ASN A 18 -6.77 11.66 -6.04
C ASN A 18 -8.01 10.75 -6.02
N VAL A 19 -8.33 10.11 -7.15
CA VAL A 19 -9.46 9.17 -7.24
C VAL A 19 -9.17 7.93 -6.40
N ASN A 20 -7.98 7.35 -6.54
CA ASN A 20 -7.54 6.20 -5.74
C ASN A 20 -7.50 6.54 -4.25
N PHE A 21 -7.04 7.72 -3.88
CA PHE A 21 -7.04 8.19 -2.50
C PHE A 21 -8.45 8.26 -1.90
N GLN A 22 -9.41 8.83 -2.63
CA GLN A 22 -10.80 8.88 -2.18
C GLN A 22 -11.41 7.49 -2.02
N GLN A 23 -11.15 6.59 -2.95
CA GLN A 23 -11.61 5.20 -2.89
C GLN A 23 -10.97 4.44 -1.73
N SER A 24 -9.68 4.66 -1.48
CA SER A 24 -8.93 4.07 -0.38
C SER A 24 -9.43 4.57 0.99
N ARG A 25 -9.73 5.87 1.11
CA ARG A 25 -10.34 6.46 2.33
C ARG A 25 -11.62 5.77 2.72
N ARG A 26 -12.46 5.47 1.76
CA ARG A 26 -13.73 4.78 1.99
C ARG A 26 -13.53 3.44 2.72
N LEU A 27 -12.43 2.74 2.46
CA LEU A 27 -12.10 1.47 3.10
C LEU A 27 -11.76 1.60 4.59
N GLU A 28 -11.36 2.79 5.05
CA GLU A 28 -11.13 3.07 6.47
C GLU A 28 -12.43 3.29 7.27
N GLY A 29 -13.53 3.57 6.60
CA GLY A 29 -14.81 3.88 7.25
C GLY A 29 -14.81 5.21 8.01
N ILE A 30 -13.84 6.09 7.79
CA ILE A 30 -13.66 7.39 8.44
C ILE A 30 -13.57 8.46 7.35
N GLU A 31 -14.25 9.59 7.54
CA GLU A 31 -14.02 10.77 6.70
C GLU A 31 -12.71 11.44 7.10
N ILE A 32 -11.71 11.29 6.26
CA ILE A 32 -10.43 11.99 6.37
C ILE A 32 -10.43 13.16 5.38
N PRO A 33 -9.96 14.36 5.76
CA PRO A 33 -9.87 15.48 4.85
C PRO A 33 -9.06 15.14 3.59
N LEU A 34 -9.43 15.70 2.45
CA LEU A 34 -8.74 15.47 1.19
C LEU A 34 -7.32 16.05 1.25
N VAL A 35 -6.32 15.20 1.11
CA VAL A 35 -4.92 15.61 1.01
C VAL A 35 -4.47 15.49 -0.44
N THR A 36 -3.82 16.53 -0.95
CA THR A 36 -3.23 16.50 -2.29
C THR A 36 -1.82 15.90 -2.19
N LEU A 37 -1.62 14.75 -2.84
CA LEU A 37 -0.31 14.12 -2.94
C LEU A 37 0.50 14.77 -4.07
N THR A 38 1.79 15.01 -3.85
CA THR A 38 2.69 15.56 -4.86
C THR A 38 3.48 14.45 -5.57
N ALA A 39 3.93 14.73 -6.81
CA ALA A 39 4.59 13.74 -7.66
C ALA A 39 6.02 13.38 -7.21
N ASP A 40 6.66 14.21 -6.39
CA ASP A 40 8.06 14.04 -5.97
C ASP A 40 8.26 12.85 -5.01
N GLU A 41 7.18 12.26 -4.50
CA GLU A 41 7.20 11.16 -3.55
C GLU A 41 7.51 9.80 -4.18
N ALA A 42 7.53 9.71 -5.51
CA ALA A 42 7.74 8.46 -6.23
C ALA A 42 9.21 7.96 -6.26
N LEU A 43 10.16 8.75 -5.75
CA LEU A 43 11.60 8.48 -5.92
C LEU A 43 12.28 7.84 -4.71
N VAL A 44 11.67 7.81 -3.55
CA VAL A 44 12.22 7.19 -2.32
C VAL A 44 11.65 5.79 -2.15
N ARG A 45 12.50 4.82 -1.81
CA ARG A 45 12.13 3.41 -1.67
C ARG A 45 12.32 2.92 -0.24
N GLY A 46 11.69 1.81 0.10
CA GLY A 46 11.84 1.14 1.38
C GLY A 46 10.96 1.70 2.50
N LEU A 47 11.32 1.39 3.73
CA LEU A 47 10.60 1.86 4.93
C LEU A 47 10.59 3.41 5.03
N PRO A 48 11.66 4.14 4.73
CA PRO A 48 11.64 5.59 4.68
C PRO A 48 10.60 6.16 3.71
N HIS A 49 10.36 5.49 2.59
CA HIS A 49 9.33 5.90 1.63
C HIS A 49 7.92 5.74 2.21
N LEU A 50 7.64 4.62 2.88
CA LEU A 50 6.36 4.43 3.57
C LEU A 50 6.16 5.50 4.67
N CYS A 51 7.20 5.83 5.42
CA CYS A 51 7.17 6.91 6.40
C CYS A 51 6.93 8.28 5.76
N ALA A 52 7.53 8.56 4.61
CA ALA A 52 7.33 9.80 3.86
C ALA A 52 5.88 9.95 3.36
N ILE A 53 5.27 8.87 2.88
CA ILE A 53 3.84 8.85 2.52
C ILE A 53 2.97 9.18 3.72
N HIS A 54 3.20 8.53 4.86
CA HIS A 54 2.46 8.80 6.10
C HIS A 54 2.62 10.26 6.55
N ARG A 55 3.83 10.77 6.49
CA ARG A 55 4.12 12.18 6.85
C ARG A 55 3.34 13.14 5.95
N GLN A 56 3.34 12.91 4.64
CA GLN A 56 2.60 13.74 3.69
C GLN A 56 1.10 13.75 3.97
N LEU A 57 0.54 12.60 4.34
CA LEU A 57 -0.89 12.47 4.65
C LEU A 57 -1.30 13.20 5.93
N TYR A 58 -0.44 13.22 6.93
CA TYR A 58 -0.83 13.57 8.31
C TYR A 58 -0.03 14.69 8.95
N GLN A 59 0.93 15.33 8.25
CA GLN A 59 1.79 16.37 8.81
C GLN A 59 1.02 17.58 9.37
N ASP A 60 -0.15 17.88 8.82
CA ASP A 60 -1.00 18.98 9.29
C ASP A 60 -1.93 18.59 10.44
N ILE A 61 -1.94 17.31 10.84
CA ILE A 61 -2.85 16.76 11.85
C ILE A 61 -2.07 16.25 13.06
N PHE A 62 -0.95 15.59 12.85
CA PHE A 62 -0.16 14.94 13.90
C PHE A 62 1.28 15.39 13.90
N ASP A 63 1.81 15.73 15.07
CA ASP A 63 3.23 16.05 15.24
C ASP A 63 4.14 14.85 14.97
N TRP A 64 3.64 13.65 15.17
CA TRP A 64 4.36 12.39 14.94
C TRP A 64 4.15 11.81 13.52
N ALA A 65 3.58 12.58 12.58
CA ALA A 65 3.41 12.13 11.19
C ALA A 65 4.74 11.64 10.59
N GLY A 66 4.71 10.46 9.99
CA GLY A 66 5.90 9.82 9.40
C GLY A 66 6.81 9.12 10.39
N GLN A 67 6.49 9.12 11.69
CA GLN A 67 7.27 8.41 12.71
C GLN A 67 6.68 7.04 12.99
N LEU A 68 7.53 6.05 13.16
CA LEU A 68 7.12 4.71 13.58
C LEU A 68 6.55 4.78 15.00
N ARG A 69 5.52 3.98 15.27
CA ARG A 69 4.91 3.92 16.59
C ARG A 69 5.84 3.38 17.66
N GLU A 70 5.66 3.86 18.87
CA GLU A 70 6.41 3.44 20.06
C GLU A 70 5.49 2.72 21.08
N VAL A 71 4.35 2.24 20.60
CA VAL A 71 3.35 1.50 21.40
C VAL A 71 2.84 0.31 20.62
N ASP A 72 2.42 -0.74 21.33
CA ASP A 72 1.75 -1.88 20.72
C ASP A 72 0.31 -1.52 20.36
N ILE A 73 -0.15 -2.05 19.23
CA ILE A 73 -1.50 -1.85 18.71
C ILE A 73 -2.18 -3.20 18.47
N TYR A 74 -3.46 -3.23 18.78
CA TYR A 74 -4.36 -4.35 18.57
C TYR A 74 -5.56 -3.91 17.75
N GLN A 75 -6.06 -4.81 16.93
CA GLN A 75 -7.34 -4.65 16.25
C GLN A 75 -8.17 -5.92 16.49
N GLY A 76 -9.19 -5.81 17.35
CA GLY A 76 -9.87 -6.99 17.86
C GLY A 76 -8.89 -7.92 18.59
N ASP A 77 -8.84 -9.18 18.20
CA ASP A 77 -7.91 -10.19 18.74
C ASP A 77 -6.55 -10.20 17.99
N THR A 78 -6.40 -9.39 16.95
CA THR A 78 -5.15 -9.32 16.17
C THR A 78 -4.17 -8.37 16.84
N ARG A 79 -3.03 -8.93 17.27
CA ARG A 79 -1.87 -8.16 17.70
C ARG A 79 -0.97 -7.93 16.49
N PHE A 80 -0.67 -6.65 16.22
CA PHE A 80 0.31 -6.27 15.22
C PHE A 80 1.74 -6.42 15.75
N CYS A 81 2.74 -6.23 14.89
CA CYS A 81 4.14 -6.34 15.25
C CYS A 81 4.45 -5.54 16.53
N HIS A 82 5.20 -6.14 17.45
CA HIS A 82 5.68 -5.42 18.62
C HIS A 82 6.50 -4.19 18.19
N PHE A 83 6.24 -3.05 18.80
CA PHE A 83 6.79 -1.77 18.35
C PHE A 83 8.32 -1.74 18.26
N ALA A 84 9.01 -2.43 19.17
CA ALA A 84 10.48 -2.48 19.20
C ALA A 84 11.10 -3.18 17.98
N TYR A 85 10.33 -3.98 17.24
CA TYR A 85 10.79 -4.72 16.06
C TYR A 85 10.36 -4.14 14.72
N ILE A 86 9.56 -3.07 14.71
CA ILE A 86 8.99 -2.52 13.48
C ILE A 86 10.08 -2.10 12.50
N GLU A 87 11.08 -1.36 12.95
CA GLU A 87 12.16 -0.90 12.07
C GLU A 87 12.95 -2.07 11.47
N LYS A 88 13.33 -3.04 12.30
CA LYS A 88 14.07 -4.22 11.86
C LYS A 88 13.27 -5.06 10.87
N GLU A 89 12.05 -5.42 11.23
CA GLU A 89 11.18 -6.26 10.39
C GLU A 89 10.75 -5.51 9.12
N GLY A 90 10.46 -4.23 9.24
CA GLY A 90 10.11 -3.39 8.09
C GLY A 90 11.26 -3.26 7.08
N ASN A 91 12.47 -3.03 7.55
CA ASN A 91 13.65 -2.98 6.68
C ASN A 91 13.94 -4.34 6.03
N ALA A 92 13.75 -5.45 6.75
CA ALA A 92 13.89 -6.78 6.19
C ALA A 92 12.88 -7.05 5.06
N LEU A 93 11.62 -6.70 5.26
CA LEU A 93 10.58 -6.81 4.23
C LEU A 93 10.88 -5.97 3.00
N MET A 94 11.36 -4.77 3.18
CA MET A 94 11.71 -3.87 2.08
C MET A 94 12.95 -4.35 1.31
N GLN A 95 13.90 -4.98 2.01
CA GLN A 95 15.05 -5.62 1.38
C GLN A 95 14.60 -6.82 0.54
N ASP A 96 13.74 -7.68 1.06
CA ASP A 96 13.18 -8.81 0.32
C ASP A 96 12.47 -8.35 -0.96
N LEU A 97 11.69 -7.27 -0.88
CA LEU A 97 11.02 -6.66 -2.03
C LEU A 97 12.01 -6.14 -3.08
N GLU A 98 13.10 -5.51 -2.64
CA GLU A 98 14.17 -5.05 -3.52
C GLU A 98 14.87 -6.24 -4.21
N GLU A 99 15.16 -7.30 -3.49
CA GLU A 99 15.77 -8.53 -4.01
C GLU A 99 14.86 -9.23 -5.05
N GLU A 100 13.53 -9.12 -4.90
CA GLU A 100 12.56 -9.55 -5.91
C GLU A 100 12.39 -8.54 -7.07
N GLY A 101 13.25 -7.53 -7.17
CA GLY A 101 13.22 -6.53 -8.24
C GLY A 101 11.96 -5.67 -8.24
N TYR A 102 11.38 -5.41 -7.08
CA TYR A 102 10.11 -4.68 -6.93
C TYR A 102 8.96 -5.27 -7.76
N LEU A 103 8.97 -6.56 -7.97
CA LEU A 103 7.97 -7.34 -8.71
C LEU A 103 7.85 -6.96 -10.19
N VAL A 104 8.87 -6.29 -10.76
CA VAL A 104 8.91 -5.91 -12.17
C VAL A 104 9.06 -7.15 -13.05
N GLY A 105 8.31 -7.20 -14.15
CA GLY A 105 8.40 -8.26 -15.15
C GLY A 105 7.59 -9.53 -14.83
N LEU A 106 6.85 -9.55 -13.73
CA LEU A 106 5.97 -10.67 -13.39
C LEU A 106 4.68 -10.63 -14.22
N ALA A 107 4.21 -11.81 -14.64
CA ALA A 107 2.87 -11.97 -15.20
C ALA A 107 1.81 -11.66 -14.14
N HIS A 108 0.60 -11.28 -14.56
CA HIS A 108 -0.47 -10.82 -13.69
C HIS A 108 -0.74 -11.73 -12.48
N GLU A 109 -0.91 -13.03 -12.68
CA GLU A 109 -1.17 -13.97 -11.57
C GLU A 109 -0.04 -14.00 -10.54
N LYS A 110 1.21 -14.03 -11.00
CA LYS A 110 2.37 -14.05 -10.11
C LYS A 110 2.56 -12.72 -9.41
N PHE A 111 2.30 -11.62 -10.11
CA PHE A 111 2.30 -10.28 -9.53
C PHE A 111 1.27 -10.16 -8.40
N VAL A 112 0.04 -10.61 -8.63
CA VAL A 112 -1.04 -10.62 -7.62
C VAL A 112 -0.64 -11.45 -6.39
N GLU A 113 -0.09 -12.65 -6.61
CA GLU A 113 0.37 -13.51 -5.52
C GLU A 113 1.43 -12.84 -4.66
N ARG A 114 2.45 -12.28 -5.28
CA ARG A 114 3.56 -11.63 -4.55
C ARG A 114 3.14 -10.32 -3.89
N LEU A 115 2.34 -9.52 -4.56
CA LEU A 115 1.81 -8.29 -3.98
C LEU A 115 0.93 -8.59 -2.75
N ALA A 116 0.07 -9.59 -2.82
CA ALA A 116 -0.76 -10.01 -1.67
C ALA A 116 0.10 -10.44 -0.47
N HIS A 117 1.19 -11.17 -0.72
CA HIS A 117 2.16 -11.53 0.31
C HIS A 117 2.73 -10.31 1.01
N TYR A 118 3.34 -9.38 0.27
CA TYR A 118 3.92 -8.16 0.84
C TYR A 118 2.89 -7.26 1.49
N TYR A 119 1.71 -7.16 0.89
CA TYR A 119 0.62 -6.40 1.48
C TYR A 119 0.25 -6.91 2.87
N CYS A 120 0.08 -8.23 3.00
CA CYS A 120 -0.24 -8.86 4.27
C CYS A 120 0.88 -8.66 5.31
N GLU A 121 2.14 -8.85 4.93
CA GLU A 121 3.29 -8.68 5.82
C GLU A 121 3.40 -7.25 6.35
N ILE A 122 3.23 -6.24 5.49
CA ILE A 122 3.26 -4.83 5.91
C ILE A 122 2.01 -4.48 6.73
N ASN A 123 0.85 -5.08 6.43
CA ASN A 123 -0.35 -4.91 7.23
C ASN A 123 -0.16 -5.42 8.67
N VAL A 124 0.47 -6.57 8.85
CA VAL A 124 0.80 -7.13 10.18
C VAL A 124 1.87 -6.29 10.88
N LEU A 125 2.82 -5.73 10.14
CA LEU A 125 3.79 -4.78 10.65
C LEU A 125 3.10 -3.56 11.28
N HIS A 126 2.09 -3.02 10.62
CA HIS A 126 1.25 -1.90 11.08
C HIS A 126 2.08 -0.78 11.71
N PRO A 127 2.92 -0.08 10.92
CA PRO A 127 4.05 0.67 11.46
C PRO A 127 3.68 1.97 12.17
N PHE A 128 2.47 2.49 11.94
CA PHE A 128 2.09 3.79 12.48
C PHE A 128 0.99 3.68 13.54
N ARG A 129 0.95 4.67 14.39
CA ARG A 129 -0.03 4.77 15.47
C ARG A 129 -1.46 4.91 14.96
N PHE A 130 -1.62 5.60 13.83
CA PHE A 130 -2.87 5.81 13.10
C PHE A 130 -2.57 5.93 11.61
N GLY A 131 -3.50 5.51 10.75
CA GLY A 131 -3.38 5.72 9.30
C GLY A 131 -2.43 4.78 8.57
N SER A 132 -1.99 3.69 9.19
CA SER A 132 -1.11 2.70 8.54
C SER A 132 -1.73 2.12 7.27
N GLY A 133 -3.02 1.78 7.29
CA GLY A 133 -3.72 1.21 6.15
C GLY A 133 -3.75 2.13 4.94
N LEU A 134 -4.04 3.41 5.14
CA LEU A 134 -4.09 4.39 4.05
C LEU A 134 -2.70 4.63 3.44
N ALA A 135 -1.68 4.82 4.27
CA ALA A 135 -0.30 4.98 3.81
C ALA A 135 0.19 3.73 3.05
N GLN A 136 -0.13 2.55 3.55
CA GLN A 136 0.20 1.27 2.94
C GLN A 136 -0.46 1.12 1.56
N ARG A 137 -1.74 1.45 1.41
CA ARG A 137 -2.42 1.35 0.11
C ARG A 137 -1.81 2.26 -0.94
N ILE A 138 -1.40 3.47 -0.58
CA ILE A 138 -0.68 4.37 -1.49
C ILE A 138 0.67 3.77 -1.89
N PHE A 139 1.42 3.22 -0.94
CA PHE A 139 2.68 2.54 -1.23
C PHE A 139 2.51 1.44 -2.28
N PHE A 140 1.48 0.60 -2.15
CA PHE A 140 1.22 -0.50 -3.09
C PHE A 140 0.67 -0.03 -4.43
N GLU A 141 -0.07 1.07 -4.48
CA GLU A 141 -0.45 1.73 -5.75
C GLU A 141 0.79 2.15 -6.54
N GLN A 142 1.78 2.75 -5.87
CA GLN A 142 3.04 3.16 -6.48
C GLN A 142 3.89 1.97 -6.91
N LEU A 143 3.96 0.93 -6.08
CA LEU A 143 4.67 -0.31 -6.40
C LEU A 143 4.06 -0.98 -7.64
N ALA A 144 2.73 -1.09 -7.70
CA ALA A 144 2.05 -1.66 -8.84
C ALA A 144 2.35 -0.89 -10.12
N LEU A 145 2.28 0.43 -10.07
CA LEU A 145 2.56 1.27 -11.23
C LEU A 145 4.02 1.15 -11.68
N HIS A 146 4.98 1.09 -10.75
CA HIS A 146 6.38 0.84 -11.05
C HIS A 146 6.56 -0.48 -11.81
N ALA A 147 5.82 -1.51 -11.43
CA ALA A 147 5.83 -2.82 -12.09
C ALA A 147 5.03 -2.87 -13.41
N GLY A 148 4.32 -1.80 -13.77
CA GLY A 148 3.52 -1.71 -15.00
C GLY A 148 2.06 -2.07 -14.84
N TYR A 149 1.55 -2.11 -13.61
CA TYR A 149 0.16 -2.42 -13.27
C TYR A 149 -0.54 -1.21 -12.65
N ALA A 150 -1.87 -1.18 -12.78
CA ALA A 150 -2.74 -0.23 -12.09
C ALA A 150 -3.51 -0.95 -11.00
N LEU A 151 -3.50 -0.41 -9.79
CA LEU A 151 -4.25 -0.90 -8.65
C LEU A 151 -5.41 0.07 -8.36
N SER A 152 -6.63 -0.44 -8.34
CA SER A 152 -7.84 0.32 -8.04
C SER A 152 -8.61 -0.30 -6.88
N TRP A 153 -9.06 0.55 -5.96
CA TRP A 153 -9.86 0.15 -4.80
C TRP A 153 -11.37 0.24 -5.05
N GLN A 154 -11.75 0.57 -6.28
CA GLN A 154 -13.15 0.74 -6.67
C GLN A 154 -13.93 -0.59 -6.54
N GLY A 155 -15.14 -0.49 -5.99
CA GLY A 155 -16.06 -1.63 -5.92
C GLY A 155 -15.74 -2.67 -4.84
N ILE A 156 -14.71 -2.48 -4.02
CA ILE A 156 -14.41 -3.34 -2.88
C ILE A 156 -15.30 -2.96 -1.70
N ALA A 157 -16.10 -3.90 -1.20
CA ALA A 157 -16.90 -3.68 0.00
C ALA A 157 -16.01 -3.59 1.25
N VAL A 158 -16.31 -2.66 2.15
CA VAL A 158 -15.55 -2.42 3.39
C VAL A 158 -15.41 -3.69 4.21
N GLU A 159 -16.51 -4.41 4.39
CA GLU A 159 -16.51 -5.65 5.19
C GLU A 159 -15.70 -6.76 4.53
N THR A 160 -15.80 -6.93 3.22
CA THR A 160 -15.00 -7.89 2.45
C THR A 160 -13.51 -7.59 2.60
N TRP A 161 -13.12 -6.32 2.54
CA TRP A 161 -11.75 -5.88 2.74
C TRP A 161 -11.23 -6.19 4.14
N LYS A 162 -12.01 -5.86 5.18
CA LYS A 162 -11.67 -6.18 6.56
C LYS A 162 -11.47 -7.69 6.79
N GLN A 163 -12.40 -8.50 6.31
CA GLN A 163 -12.33 -9.96 6.46
C GLN A 163 -11.11 -10.54 5.73
N ALA A 164 -10.79 -10.06 4.53
CA ALA A 164 -9.62 -10.50 3.78
C ALA A 164 -8.31 -10.21 4.51
N ASN A 165 -8.19 -9.02 5.10
CA ASN A 165 -7.01 -8.65 5.89
C ASN A 165 -6.90 -9.45 7.20
N GLN A 166 -8.01 -9.73 7.87
CA GLN A 166 -8.03 -10.57 9.06
C GLN A 166 -7.61 -12.01 8.74
N SER A 167 -8.14 -12.59 7.67
CA SER A 167 -7.76 -13.94 7.22
C SER A 167 -6.27 -13.99 6.83
N GLY A 168 -5.78 -12.97 6.16
CA GLY A 168 -4.36 -12.83 5.81
C GLY A 168 -3.45 -12.81 7.04
N ALA A 169 -3.81 -12.03 8.06
CA ALA A 169 -3.08 -11.98 9.32
C ALA A 169 -3.01 -13.33 10.05
N MET A 170 -3.98 -14.21 9.79
CA MET A 170 -4.01 -15.58 10.29
C MET A 170 -3.32 -16.61 9.37
N GLY A 171 -2.73 -16.17 8.28
CA GLY A 171 -1.98 -16.99 7.33
C GLY A 171 -2.75 -17.44 6.08
N ASP A 172 -4.02 -17.05 5.92
CA ASP A 172 -4.81 -17.36 4.73
C ASP A 172 -4.92 -16.13 3.80
N LEU A 173 -4.18 -16.15 2.71
CA LEU A 173 -4.13 -15.07 1.72
C LEU A 173 -5.17 -15.22 0.60
N SER A 174 -5.98 -16.25 0.58
CA SER A 174 -6.86 -16.55 -0.56
C SER A 174 -7.89 -15.44 -0.83
N ALA A 175 -8.51 -14.88 0.19
CA ALA A 175 -9.46 -13.77 0.05
C ALA A 175 -8.78 -12.49 -0.45
N LEU A 176 -7.60 -12.18 0.06
CA LEU A 176 -6.82 -11.01 -0.34
C LEU A 176 -6.35 -11.12 -1.79
N ARG A 177 -5.88 -12.31 -2.20
CA ARG A 177 -5.53 -12.60 -3.61
C ARG A 177 -6.74 -12.44 -4.54
N ALA A 178 -7.91 -12.91 -4.13
CA ALA A 178 -9.15 -12.78 -4.92
C ALA A 178 -9.52 -11.31 -5.14
N ILE A 179 -9.35 -10.46 -4.13
CA ILE A 179 -9.55 -9.01 -4.26
C ILE A 179 -8.54 -8.41 -5.24
N PHE A 180 -7.25 -8.67 -5.07
CA PHE A 180 -6.20 -8.13 -5.94
C PHE A 180 -6.28 -8.66 -7.37
N GLN A 181 -6.76 -9.88 -7.58
CA GLN A 181 -6.99 -10.43 -8.91
C GLN A 181 -7.93 -9.54 -9.75
N LYS A 182 -8.91 -8.94 -9.11
CA LYS A 182 -9.88 -8.02 -9.75
C LYS A 182 -9.42 -6.55 -9.73
N ALA A 183 -8.70 -6.15 -8.69
CA ALA A 183 -8.29 -4.76 -8.46
C ALA A 183 -7.07 -4.35 -9.30
N ILE A 184 -6.28 -5.31 -9.77
CA ILE A 184 -5.04 -5.08 -10.51
C ILE A 184 -5.26 -5.36 -12.00
N SER A 185 -4.93 -4.37 -12.81
CA SER A 185 -4.96 -4.45 -14.28
C SER A 185 -3.67 -3.89 -14.85
N GLU A 186 -3.40 -4.15 -16.14
CA GLU A 186 -2.27 -3.52 -16.81
C GLU A 186 -2.47 -2.00 -16.89
N ALA A 187 -1.42 -1.25 -16.54
CA ALA A 187 -1.44 0.19 -16.70
C ALA A 187 -1.35 0.53 -18.21
N ARG A 188 -2.37 1.22 -18.72
CA ARG A 188 -2.44 1.68 -20.12
C ARG A 188 -2.63 3.18 -20.14
N GLU A 189 -1.95 3.85 -21.08
CA GLU A 189 -2.30 5.25 -21.40
C GLU A 189 -3.74 5.26 -21.95
N THR A 190 -4.60 6.05 -21.32
CA THR A 190 -5.88 6.43 -21.93
C THR A 190 -5.59 7.42 -23.04
N GLU A 191 -5.93 7.07 -24.27
CA GLU A 191 -5.92 7.95 -25.43
C GLU A 191 -6.78 9.21 -25.21
#